data_23ea79a1e7aa2fd4464f7d28b3d9ffcf
#
_entry.id   23ea79a1e7aa2fd4464f7d28b3d9ffcf
#
_cell.length_a   1.000
_cell.length_b   1.000
_cell.length_c   1.000
_cell.angle_alpha   90.00
_cell.angle_beta   90.00
_cell.angle_gamma   90.00
#
_symmetry.space_group_name_H-M   'P 1'
#
loop_
_entity.id
_entity.type
_entity.pdbx_description
1 polymer ?
#
loop_
_entity_poly.entity_id
_entity_poly.type
_entity_poly.pdbx_seq_one_letter_code
_entity_poly.pdbx_strand_id
1 'polypeptide(L)'
;MKKRIEILINPFIRIAGMQALAWGILGLVISTLLSWASGYHYHGLLHFGPAPNPAWWCYLAEHLIVWLVPATLFYLGGLIFSHSKIRIIDVFGTILFAQLPMLVMNLINFLPPMQVLSQIDPTMSPAEILSMPYFHLAIVLSLIGFPFLVFSIIWMVQA
;
A
#
# COMPACT_ATOMS: atom_id res chain seq x y z
N MET A 1 -13.16 -24.13 -8.08
CA MET A 1 -11.86 -23.49 -8.03
C MET A 1 -11.83 -22.18 -8.84
N LYS A 2 -12.22 -22.14 -10.11
CA LYS A 2 -12.25 -20.93 -10.96
C LYS A 2 -12.94 -19.71 -10.30
N LYS A 3 -14.14 -19.87 -9.74
CA LYS A 3 -14.92 -18.78 -9.12
C LYS A 3 -14.25 -18.15 -7.88
N ARG A 4 -13.40 -18.88 -7.15
CA ARG A 4 -12.64 -18.34 -6.01
C ARG A 4 -11.43 -17.51 -6.46
N ILE A 5 -10.77 -17.93 -7.53
CA ILE A 5 -9.65 -17.22 -8.13
C ILE A 5 -10.14 -15.90 -8.74
N GLU A 6 -11.29 -15.91 -9.41
CA GLU A 6 -11.91 -14.73 -9.99
C GLU A 6 -12.21 -13.66 -8.92
N ILE A 7 -12.76 -14.05 -7.76
CA ILE A 7 -13.03 -13.14 -6.63
C ILE A 7 -11.73 -12.60 -6.01
N LEU A 8 -10.68 -13.41 -5.99
CA LEU A 8 -9.37 -12.96 -5.49
C LEU A 8 -8.74 -11.92 -6.40
N ILE A 9 -8.86 -12.10 -7.73
CA ILE A 9 -8.32 -11.15 -8.71
C ILE A 9 -9.19 -9.89 -8.80
N ASN A 10 -10.51 -10.03 -8.73
CA ASN A 10 -11.46 -8.93 -8.80
C ASN A 10 -12.49 -9.02 -7.65
N PRO A 11 -12.18 -8.48 -6.47
CA PRO A 11 -13.10 -8.48 -5.33
C PRO A 11 -14.33 -7.58 -5.58
N PHE A 12 -14.26 -6.64 -6.51
CA PHE A 12 -15.29 -5.64 -6.78
C PHE A 12 -16.55 -6.22 -7.44
N ILE A 13 -16.51 -7.46 -7.91
CA ILE A 13 -17.71 -8.22 -8.29
C ILE A 13 -18.71 -8.33 -7.13
N ARG A 14 -18.23 -8.27 -5.87
CA ARG A 14 -19.03 -8.43 -4.65
C ARG A 14 -18.99 -7.27 -3.70
N ILE A 15 -17.92 -6.49 -3.70
CA ILE A 15 -17.65 -5.41 -2.74
C ILE A 15 -17.52 -4.11 -3.53
N ALA A 16 -18.46 -3.19 -3.33
CA ALA A 16 -18.45 -1.90 -4.01
C ALA A 16 -19.07 -0.81 -3.11
N GLY A 17 -18.94 0.45 -3.51
CA GLY A 17 -19.58 1.59 -2.87
C GLY A 17 -19.24 1.73 -1.38
N MET A 18 -20.25 1.95 -0.55
CA MET A 18 -20.08 2.14 0.90
C MET A 18 -19.39 0.99 1.60
N GLN A 19 -19.60 -0.25 1.15
CA GLN A 19 -18.95 -1.40 1.76
C GLN A 19 -17.44 -1.40 1.49
N ALA A 20 -17.03 -1.12 0.24
CA ALA A 20 -15.64 -0.98 -0.11
C ALA A 20 -14.99 0.19 0.66
N LEU A 21 -15.67 1.33 0.75
CA LEU A 21 -15.20 2.49 1.49
C LEU A 21 -15.01 2.17 2.98
N ALA A 22 -15.96 1.51 3.62
CA ALA A 22 -15.88 1.16 5.05
C ALA A 22 -14.67 0.25 5.36
N TRP A 23 -14.50 -0.81 4.57
CA TRP A 23 -13.33 -1.69 4.71
C TRP A 23 -12.02 -0.98 4.38
N GLY A 24 -12.04 -0.13 3.36
CA GLY A 24 -10.89 0.69 3.00
C GLY A 24 -10.48 1.67 4.11
N ILE A 25 -11.44 2.36 4.74
CA ILE A 25 -11.18 3.26 5.88
C ILE A 25 -10.59 2.47 7.06
N LEU A 26 -11.15 1.31 7.38
CA LEU A 26 -10.59 0.45 8.42
C LEU A 26 -9.14 0.07 8.10
N GLY A 27 -8.87 -0.32 6.86
CA GLY A 27 -7.52 -0.62 6.37
C GLY A 27 -6.58 0.58 6.46
N LEU A 28 -7.03 1.76 6.09
CA LEU A 28 -6.25 3.00 6.17
C LEU A 28 -5.85 3.31 7.61
N VAL A 29 -6.79 3.22 8.55
CA VAL A 29 -6.51 3.45 9.98
C VAL A 29 -5.48 2.44 10.50
N ILE A 30 -5.69 1.15 10.23
CA ILE A 30 -4.74 0.10 10.64
C ILE A 30 -3.37 0.34 9.99
N SER A 31 -3.32 0.62 8.69
CA SER A 31 -2.07 0.87 7.96
C SER A 31 -1.31 2.08 8.54
N THR A 32 -2.02 3.17 8.83
CA THR A 32 -1.42 4.38 9.45
C THR A 32 -0.82 4.06 10.82
N LEU A 33 -1.52 3.30 11.66
CA LEU A 33 -1.03 2.89 12.97
C LEU A 33 0.19 1.96 12.87
N LEU A 34 0.16 0.99 11.94
CA LEU A 34 1.28 0.10 11.69
C LEU A 34 2.50 0.87 11.16
N SER A 35 2.31 1.81 10.25
CA SER A 35 3.37 2.65 9.72
C SER A 35 4.02 3.49 10.82
N TRP A 36 3.21 4.15 11.64
CA TRP A 36 3.71 4.90 12.79
C TRP A 36 4.49 4.03 13.79
N ALA A 37 3.99 2.84 14.08
CA ALA A 37 4.63 1.93 15.04
C ALA A 37 5.91 1.28 14.49
N SER A 38 6.02 1.04 13.18
CA SER A 38 7.20 0.45 12.54
C SER A 38 8.26 1.47 12.13
N GLY A 39 7.92 2.76 12.04
CA GLY A 39 8.79 3.80 11.48
C GLY A 39 8.91 3.74 9.94
N TYR A 40 8.06 2.95 9.28
CA TYR A 40 7.99 2.86 7.82
C TYR A 40 6.86 3.72 7.29
N HIS A 41 7.11 4.46 6.20
CA HIS A 41 6.12 5.36 5.63
C HIS A 41 6.22 5.47 4.10
N TYR A 42 5.26 6.13 3.47
CA TYR A 42 5.24 6.32 2.03
C TYR A 42 6.14 7.49 1.61
N HIS A 43 7.17 7.20 0.81
CA HIS A 43 7.96 8.21 0.10
C HIS A 43 7.33 8.61 -1.24
N GLY A 44 6.27 7.93 -1.65
CA GLY A 44 5.52 8.12 -2.89
C GLY A 44 4.36 7.15 -2.98
N LEU A 45 3.61 7.18 -4.08
CA LEU A 45 2.38 6.39 -4.23
C LEU A 45 2.60 4.86 -4.11
N LEU A 46 3.76 4.37 -4.50
CA LEU A 46 4.11 2.94 -4.51
C LEU A 46 5.44 2.64 -3.80
N HIS A 47 6.08 3.65 -3.24
CA HIS A 47 7.35 3.50 -2.55
C HIS A 47 7.14 3.61 -1.05
N PHE A 48 7.36 2.51 -0.35
CA PHE A 48 7.23 2.38 1.08
C PHE A 48 8.57 1.96 1.68
N GLY A 49 9.09 2.72 2.64
CA GLY A 49 10.42 2.49 3.19
C GLY A 49 10.63 3.16 4.55
N PRO A 50 11.77 2.87 5.20
CA PRO A 50 12.13 3.52 6.46
C PRO A 50 12.53 4.97 6.23
N ALA A 51 12.21 5.82 7.18
CA ALA A 51 12.68 7.20 7.19
C ALA A 51 12.98 7.69 8.61
N PRO A 52 13.76 8.78 8.74
CA PRO A 52 13.98 9.44 10.01
C PRO A 52 12.64 9.96 10.55
N ASN A 53 12.32 9.61 11.80
CA ASN A 53 11.09 9.87 12.55
C ASN A 53 10.31 11.14 12.12
N PRO A 54 9.35 11.02 11.18
CA PRO A 54 8.48 12.14 10.85
C PRO A 54 7.48 12.39 11.99
N ALA A 55 6.87 13.57 12.00
CA ALA A 55 5.78 13.86 12.93
C ALA A 55 4.63 12.86 12.70
N TRP A 56 3.92 12.46 13.76
CA TRP A 56 2.87 11.42 13.71
C TRP A 56 1.79 11.69 12.64
N TRP A 57 1.44 12.94 12.39
CA TRP A 57 0.46 13.34 11.39
C TRP A 57 0.93 13.11 9.94
N CYS A 58 2.26 13.02 9.71
CA CYS A 58 2.81 12.75 8.38
C CYS A 58 2.34 11.39 7.88
N TYR A 59 2.33 10.37 8.75
CA TYR A 59 1.86 9.03 8.40
C TYR A 59 0.41 9.04 7.90
N LEU A 60 -0.48 9.79 8.57
CA LEU A 60 -1.86 9.93 8.13
C LEU A 60 -1.95 10.70 6.81
N ALA A 61 -1.22 11.80 6.68
CA ALA A 61 -1.23 12.64 5.47
C ALA A 61 -0.76 11.84 4.24
N GLU A 62 0.30 11.06 4.38
CA GLU A 62 0.82 10.20 3.33
C GLU A 62 -0.18 9.14 2.89
N HIS A 63 -0.83 8.44 3.82
CA HIS A 63 -1.88 7.48 3.50
C HIS A 63 -3.06 8.13 2.80
N LEU A 64 -3.45 9.34 3.21
CA LEU A 64 -4.50 10.11 2.52
C LEU A 64 -4.07 10.50 1.10
N ILE A 65 -2.82 10.92 0.90
CA ILE A 65 -2.30 11.26 -0.44
C ILE A 65 -2.28 10.01 -1.34
N VAL A 66 -1.77 8.90 -0.84
CA VAL A 66 -1.70 7.62 -1.56
C VAL A 66 -3.09 7.10 -1.96
N TRP A 67 -4.12 7.44 -1.20
CA TRP A 67 -5.51 7.15 -1.55
C TRP A 67 -6.12 8.19 -2.50
N LEU A 68 -6.11 9.48 -2.09
CA LEU A 68 -6.88 10.53 -2.76
C LEU A 68 -6.35 10.85 -4.17
N VAL A 69 -5.03 10.78 -4.37
CA VAL A 69 -4.44 11.08 -5.68
C VAL A 69 -4.89 10.07 -6.74
N PRO A 70 -4.69 8.74 -6.58
CA PRO A 70 -5.17 7.81 -7.59
C PRO A 70 -6.70 7.79 -7.68
N ALA A 71 -7.45 7.88 -6.57
CA ALA A 71 -8.89 7.92 -6.61
C ALA A 71 -9.42 9.11 -7.44
N THR A 72 -8.81 10.28 -7.28
CA THR A 72 -9.17 11.47 -8.08
C THR A 72 -8.82 11.27 -9.55
N LEU A 73 -7.65 10.74 -9.86
CA LEU A 73 -7.23 10.48 -11.25
C LEU A 73 -8.17 9.48 -11.94
N PHE A 74 -8.50 8.38 -11.28
CA PHE A 74 -9.45 7.38 -11.81
C PHE A 74 -10.84 7.94 -11.95
N TYR A 75 -11.32 8.76 -11.00
CA TYR A 75 -12.62 9.41 -11.09
C TYR A 75 -12.70 10.39 -12.27
N LEU A 76 -11.69 11.27 -12.42
CA LEU A 76 -11.64 12.22 -13.54
C LEU A 76 -11.50 11.49 -14.88
N GLY A 77 -10.64 10.47 -14.95
CA GLY A 77 -10.54 9.62 -16.14
C GLY A 77 -11.87 8.94 -16.47
N GLY A 78 -12.54 8.41 -15.46
CA GLY A 78 -13.87 7.83 -15.63
C GLY A 78 -14.90 8.82 -16.16
N LEU A 79 -14.92 10.06 -15.67
CA LEU A 79 -15.82 11.11 -16.18
C LEU A 79 -15.56 11.48 -17.65
N ILE A 80 -14.28 11.40 -18.08
CA ILE A 80 -13.90 11.77 -19.46
C ILE A 80 -14.19 10.62 -20.44
N PHE A 81 -13.87 9.38 -20.04
CA PHE A 81 -13.86 8.24 -20.96
C PHE A 81 -15.09 7.32 -20.85
N SER A 82 -15.82 7.38 -19.73
CA SER A 82 -17.00 6.52 -19.54
C SER A 82 -18.28 7.21 -20.01
N HIS A 83 -19.15 6.44 -20.66
CA HIS A 83 -20.49 6.88 -21.04
C HIS A 83 -21.55 6.59 -19.96
N SER A 84 -21.14 5.99 -18.84
CA SER A 84 -22.01 5.65 -17.71
C SER A 84 -21.90 6.68 -16.58
N LYS A 85 -22.95 6.77 -15.76
CA LYS A 85 -22.92 7.60 -14.54
C LYS A 85 -22.03 6.96 -13.49
N ILE A 86 -20.87 7.54 -13.26
CA ILE A 86 -19.92 7.09 -12.24
C ILE A 86 -20.21 7.82 -10.93
N ARG A 87 -20.38 7.07 -9.85
CA ARG A 87 -20.55 7.63 -8.51
C ARG A 87 -19.19 7.78 -7.84
N ILE A 88 -18.90 8.94 -7.28
CA ILE A 88 -17.66 9.25 -6.58
C ILE A 88 -17.36 8.21 -5.47
N ILE A 89 -18.40 7.77 -4.75
CA ILE A 89 -18.27 6.84 -3.65
C ILE A 89 -17.80 5.43 -4.10
N ASP A 90 -18.17 5.03 -5.32
CA ASP A 90 -17.77 3.74 -5.86
C ASP A 90 -16.27 3.78 -6.18
N VAL A 91 -15.79 4.83 -6.87
CA VAL A 91 -14.38 4.96 -7.24
C VAL A 91 -13.50 5.16 -6.01
N PHE A 92 -13.84 6.10 -5.14
CA PHE A 92 -13.03 6.39 -3.95
C PHE A 92 -13.01 5.20 -2.98
N GLY A 93 -14.15 4.51 -2.82
CA GLY A 93 -14.25 3.33 -1.97
C GLY A 93 -13.46 2.15 -2.52
N THR A 94 -13.57 1.86 -3.83
CA THR A 94 -12.86 0.73 -4.44
C THR A 94 -11.35 0.97 -4.51
N ILE A 95 -10.89 2.18 -4.83
CA ILE A 95 -9.46 2.51 -4.81
C ILE A 95 -8.87 2.39 -3.39
N LEU A 96 -9.60 2.84 -2.37
CA LEU A 96 -9.15 2.69 -1.00
C LEU A 96 -9.10 1.21 -0.56
N PHE A 97 -10.13 0.44 -0.91
CA PHE A 97 -10.17 -1.01 -0.67
C PHE A 97 -9.02 -1.75 -1.37
N ALA A 98 -8.65 -1.32 -2.58
CA ALA A 98 -7.56 -1.90 -3.36
C ALA A 98 -6.19 -1.77 -2.68
N GLN A 99 -6.05 -0.92 -1.66
CA GLN A 99 -4.81 -0.78 -0.89
C GLN A 99 -4.69 -1.82 0.26
N LEU A 100 -5.75 -2.58 0.57
CA LEU A 100 -5.71 -3.57 1.66
C LEU A 100 -4.57 -4.60 1.56
N PRO A 101 -4.17 -5.10 0.39
CA PRO A 101 -3.02 -6.00 0.30
C PRO A 101 -1.72 -5.39 0.85
N MET A 102 -1.57 -4.06 0.81
CA MET A 102 -0.40 -3.35 1.36
C MET A 102 -0.27 -3.49 2.88
N LEU A 103 -1.36 -3.82 3.60
CA LEU A 103 -1.30 -4.13 5.04
C LEU A 103 -0.33 -5.27 5.36
N VAL A 104 -0.21 -6.25 4.46
CA VAL A 104 0.73 -7.37 4.65
C VAL A 104 2.17 -6.87 4.59
N MET A 105 2.47 -5.93 3.69
CA MET A 105 3.79 -5.29 3.65
C MET A 105 4.07 -4.53 4.95
N ASN A 106 3.09 -3.78 5.46
CA ASN A 106 3.24 -3.06 6.73
C ASN A 106 3.53 -4.03 7.89
N LEU A 107 2.90 -5.22 7.92
CA LEU A 107 3.18 -6.25 8.92
C LEU A 107 4.59 -6.83 8.78
N ILE A 108 5.07 -7.04 7.55
CA ILE A 108 6.44 -7.53 7.29
C ILE A 108 7.48 -6.55 7.87
N ASN A 109 7.23 -5.25 7.82
CA ASN A 109 8.16 -4.23 8.30
C ASN A 109 8.41 -4.25 9.82
N PHE A 110 7.54 -4.92 10.60
CA PHE A 110 7.79 -5.17 12.03
C PHE A 110 8.84 -6.24 12.30
N LEU A 111 9.19 -7.03 11.30
CA LEU A 111 10.18 -8.08 11.50
C LEU A 111 11.57 -7.47 11.73
N PRO A 112 12.34 -7.98 12.73
CA PRO A 112 13.66 -7.42 13.07
C PRO A 112 14.62 -7.26 11.88
N PRO A 113 14.68 -8.19 10.90
CA PRO A 113 15.52 -8.01 9.73
C PRO A 113 15.20 -6.74 8.91
N MET A 114 13.92 -6.33 8.87
CA MET A 114 13.54 -5.14 8.11
C MET A 114 14.10 -3.85 8.72
N GLN A 115 14.31 -3.83 10.03
CA GLN A 115 14.89 -2.67 10.73
C GLN A 115 16.36 -2.40 10.32
N VAL A 116 17.04 -3.36 9.72
CA VAL A 116 18.40 -3.17 9.19
C VAL A 116 18.38 -2.15 8.03
N LEU A 117 17.31 -2.12 7.25
CA LEU A 117 17.19 -1.19 6.11
C LEU A 117 17.17 0.28 6.56
N SER A 118 16.67 0.57 7.76
CA SER A 118 16.67 1.93 8.33
C SER A 118 18.06 2.40 8.81
N GLN A 119 19.02 1.48 8.91
CA GLN A 119 20.38 1.76 9.36
C GLN A 119 21.34 2.03 8.19
N ILE A 120 20.88 1.88 6.95
CA ILE A 120 21.70 2.13 5.76
C ILE A 120 21.86 3.64 5.59
N ASP A 121 23.12 4.08 5.70
CA ASP A 121 23.51 5.45 5.42
C ASP A 121 23.99 5.58 3.94
N PRO A 122 23.63 6.66 3.22
CA PRO A 122 24.09 6.88 1.84
C PRO A 122 25.63 6.93 1.68
N THR A 123 26.36 7.13 2.78
CA THR A 123 27.83 7.15 2.80
C THR A 123 28.46 5.75 2.91
N MET A 124 27.68 4.73 3.25
CA MET A 124 28.17 3.36 3.38
C MET A 124 28.60 2.79 2.02
N SER A 125 29.73 2.07 2.02
CA SER A 125 30.16 1.32 0.84
C SER A 125 29.24 0.10 0.61
N PRO A 126 29.11 -0.38 -0.65
CA PRO A 126 28.33 -1.59 -0.94
C PRO A 126 28.79 -2.83 -0.14
N ALA A 127 30.08 -2.93 0.14
CA ALA A 127 30.64 -4.04 0.92
C ALA A 127 30.19 -3.99 2.39
N GLU A 128 30.14 -2.81 2.99
CA GLU A 128 29.60 -2.60 4.34
C GLU A 128 28.13 -2.97 4.42
N ILE A 129 27.31 -2.49 3.47
CA ILE A 129 25.87 -2.80 3.41
C ILE A 129 25.65 -4.31 3.30
N LEU A 130 26.38 -5.00 2.40
CA LEU A 130 26.27 -6.44 2.21
C LEU A 130 26.72 -7.25 3.43
N SER A 131 27.60 -6.71 4.26
CA SER A 131 28.09 -7.35 5.50
C SER A 131 27.18 -7.15 6.71
N MET A 132 26.13 -6.29 6.60
CA MET A 132 25.23 -6.02 7.71
C MET A 132 24.46 -7.29 8.12
N PRO A 133 24.31 -7.54 9.44
CA PRO A 133 23.53 -8.68 9.92
C PRO A 133 22.10 -8.61 9.40
N TYR A 134 21.55 -9.74 8.96
CA TYR A 134 20.20 -9.87 8.43
C TYR A 134 19.88 -9.11 7.13
N PHE A 135 20.83 -8.40 6.49
CA PHE A 135 20.59 -7.67 5.25
C PHE A 135 19.99 -8.56 4.16
N HIS A 136 20.55 -9.74 3.92
CA HIS A 136 20.05 -10.68 2.91
C HIS A 136 18.62 -11.14 3.22
N LEU A 137 18.31 -11.36 4.52
CA LEU A 137 16.96 -11.71 4.93
C LEU A 137 15.97 -10.56 4.74
N ALA A 138 16.38 -9.31 4.97
CA ALA A 138 15.58 -8.13 4.71
C ALA A 138 15.23 -8.02 3.20
N ILE A 139 16.19 -8.29 2.31
CA ILE A 139 15.94 -8.33 0.87
C ILE A 139 14.92 -9.42 0.51
N VAL A 140 15.06 -10.63 1.05
CA VAL A 140 14.10 -11.72 0.81
C VAL A 140 12.70 -11.34 1.29
N LEU A 141 12.58 -10.73 2.48
CA LEU A 141 11.30 -10.27 3.02
C LEU A 141 10.68 -9.16 2.16
N SER A 142 11.49 -8.24 1.65
CA SER A 142 11.04 -7.20 0.70
C SER A 142 10.50 -7.82 -0.59
N LEU A 143 11.18 -8.85 -1.12
CA LEU A 143 10.71 -9.60 -2.30
C LEU A 143 9.40 -10.35 -2.02
N ILE A 144 9.20 -10.87 -0.81
CA ILE A 144 7.92 -11.49 -0.40
C ILE A 144 6.81 -10.42 -0.31
N GLY A 145 7.13 -9.20 0.04
CA GLY A 145 6.19 -8.07 0.04
C GLY A 145 5.72 -7.66 -1.37
N PHE A 146 6.58 -7.80 -2.38
CA PHE A 146 6.31 -7.34 -3.74
C PHE A 146 5.01 -7.87 -4.38
N PRO A 147 4.63 -9.17 -4.28
CA PRO A 147 3.35 -9.66 -4.75
C PRO A 147 2.14 -8.89 -4.22
N PHE A 148 2.16 -8.43 -2.98
CA PHE A 148 1.04 -7.68 -2.39
C PHE A 148 0.91 -6.28 -3.00
N LEU A 149 2.02 -5.64 -3.36
CA LEU A 149 2.03 -4.42 -4.17
C LEU A 149 1.39 -4.67 -5.53
N VAL A 150 1.78 -5.76 -6.22
CA VAL A 150 1.20 -6.14 -7.52
C VAL A 150 -0.30 -6.40 -7.39
N PHE A 151 -0.75 -7.10 -6.34
CA PHE A 151 -2.17 -7.31 -6.08
C PHE A 151 -2.92 -6.00 -5.86
N SER A 152 -2.34 -5.06 -5.13
CA SER A 152 -2.93 -3.74 -4.92
C SER A 152 -3.12 -3.00 -6.25
N ILE A 153 -2.12 -3.02 -7.13
CA ILE A 153 -2.20 -2.41 -8.47
C ILE A 153 -3.27 -3.12 -9.32
N ILE A 154 -3.31 -4.45 -9.34
CA ILE A 154 -4.34 -5.22 -10.07
C ILE A 154 -5.73 -4.82 -9.59
N TRP A 155 -5.94 -4.71 -8.28
CA TRP A 155 -7.23 -4.31 -7.71
C TRP A 155 -7.57 -2.86 -8.08
N MET A 156 -6.61 -1.93 -8.07
CA MET A 156 -6.84 -0.55 -8.50
C MET A 156 -7.28 -0.46 -9.97
N VAL A 157 -6.72 -1.31 -10.84
CA VAL A 157 -7.10 -1.37 -12.26
C VAL A 157 -8.48 -2.02 -12.47
N GLN A 158 -8.91 -2.89 -11.56
CA GLN A 158 -10.23 -3.55 -11.60
C GLN A 158 -11.34 -2.72 -10.94
N ALA A 159 -10.97 -1.69 -10.18
CA ALA A 159 -11.87 -0.80 -9.46
C ALA A 159 -12.64 0.12 -10.43
#